data_0221224491bebe9cd8a14ee8edd6ff23
#
_entry.id   0221224491bebe9cd8a14ee8edd6ff23
#
_cell.length_a   1.000
_cell.length_b   1.000
_cell.length_c   1.000
_cell.angle_alpha   90.00
_cell.angle_beta   90.00
_cell.angle_gamma   90.00
#
_symmetry.space_group_name_H-M   'P 1'
#
loop_
_entity.id
_entity.type
_entity.pdbx_description
1 polymer ?
#
loop_
_entity_poly.entity_id
_entity_poly.type
_entity_poly.pdbx_seq_one_letter_code
_entity_poly.pdbx_strand_id
1 'polypeptide(L)'
;MGRLEDKIAIVTGGNSGIGRATAVLFCAEGAKVVIAGRREAENRKVVDEITAKGGEIMAVQADVSKREDCKRVVEETVKKHGRIDVLVNNAGIADRHLPINLCTEDWYDQVVKIDQYSVYYMSKYVLEHMEKAGQGSIVNVSSIGSQGVAGIAYSAAKAAVNAMTKNIALQYSPTRIRCNATGPGPTPTPLNAPEAFQFFNKEFADACARHIDLTLPESHVEDQAEAILYFASDVSKAVTGQILYVDHGTTLY
;
A
#
# COMPACT_ATOMS: atom_id res chain seq x y z
N MET A 1 23.43 2.09 -11.36
CA MET A 1 22.55 3.19 -10.94
C MET A 1 21.19 2.56 -10.67
N GLY A 2 20.68 2.74 -9.46
CA GLY A 2 19.41 2.12 -9.04
C GLY A 2 18.21 2.76 -9.76
N ARG A 3 17.10 2.03 -9.83
CA ARG A 3 15.84 2.49 -10.47
C ARG A 3 15.19 3.67 -9.72
N LEU A 4 15.57 3.93 -8.46
CA LEU A 4 15.08 5.01 -7.61
C LEU A 4 16.21 5.90 -7.06
N GLU A 5 17.31 6.00 -7.77
CA GLU A 5 18.47 6.79 -7.35
C GLU A 5 18.06 8.19 -6.91
N ASP A 6 18.44 8.59 -5.69
CA ASP A 6 18.13 9.89 -5.07
C ASP A 6 16.63 10.23 -4.92
N LYS A 7 15.69 9.31 -5.19
CA LYS A 7 14.27 9.54 -4.96
C LYS A 7 13.94 9.48 -3.47
N ILE A 8 13.03 10.35 -3.04
CA ILE A 8 12.49 10.36 -1.68
C ILE A 8 11.15 9.64 -1.69
N ALA A 9 11.06 8.51 -0.96
CA ALA A 9 9.88 7.66 -0.94
C ALA A 9 9.26 7.54 0.45
N ILE A 10 7.94 7.69 0.55
CA ILE A 10 7.15 7.34 1.76
C ILE A 10 6.49 5.98 1.53
N VAL A 11 6.62 5.06 2.51
CA VAL A 11 5.94 3.77 2.52
C VAL A 11 5.14 3.62 3.79
N THR A 12 3.80 3.69 3.69
CA THR A 12 2.93 3.44 4.85
C THR A 12 2.83 1.95 5.14
N GLY A 13 2.83 1.57 6.43
CA GLY A 13 2.91 0.16 6.82
C GLY A 13 4.26 -0.49 6.46
N GLY A 14 5.32 0.31 6.31
CA GLY A 14 6.65 -0.14 5.88
C GLY A 14 7.43 -1.01 6.88
N ASN A 15 6.80 -1.37 8.01
CA ASN A 15 7.45 -2.14 9.08
C ASN A 15 7.12 -3.65 9.06
N SER A 16 6.36 -4.13 8.07
CA SER A 16 6.05 -5.56 7.93
C SER A 16 5.54 -5.92 6.53
N GLY A 17 5.55 -7.21 6.20
CA GLY A 17 4.96 -7.75 4.97
C GLY A 17 5.43 -7.04 3.70
N ILE A 18 4.50 -6.77 2.79
CA ILE A 18 4.74 -6.11 1.50
C ILE A 18 5.43 -4.75 1.68
N GLY A 19 4.98 -3.95 2.67
CA GLY A 19 5.56 -2.63 2.92
C GLY A 19 7.03 -2.70 3.32
N ARG A 20 7.42 -3.67 4.18
CA ARG A 20 8.82 -3.88 4.54
C ARG A 20 9.65 -4.33 3.33
N ALA A 21 9.16 -5.31 2.55
CA ALA A 21 9.84 -5.76 1.34
C ALA A 21 10.05 -4.60 0.36
N THR A 22 9.02 -3.74 0.19
CA THR A 22 9.10 -2.52 -0.63
C THR A 22 10.17 -1.56 -0.10
N ALA A 23 10.21 -1.30 1.22
CA ALA A 23 11.20 -0.39 1.81
C ALA A 23 12.63 -0.90 1.62
N VAL A 24 12.85 -2.21 1.82
CA VAL A 24 14.16 -2.86 1.59
C VAL A 24 14.58 -2.72 0.13
N LEU A 25 13.68 -3.05 -0.80
CA LEU A 25 13.96 -2.98 -2.24
C LEU A 25 14.21 -1.53 -2.70
N PHE A 26 13.42 -0.56 -2.22
CA PHE A 26 13.58 0.84 -2.59
C PHE A 26 14.93 1.40 -2.14
N CYS A 27 15.37 1.08 -0.92
CA CYS A 27 16.70 1.47 -0.46
C CYS A 27 17.81 0.80 -1.28
N ALA A 28 17.67 -0.48 -1.65
CA ALA A 28 18.62 -1.17 -2.52
C ALA A 28 18.70 -0.55 -3.93
N GLU A 29 17.60 0.07 -4.38
CA GLU A 29 17.50 0.79 -5.65
C GLU A 29 17.87 2.29 -5.55
N GLY A 30 18.49 2.71 -4.43
CA GLY A 30 19.05 4.06 -4.24
C GLY A 30 18.07 5.10 -3.70
N ALA A 31 16.86 4.71 -3.27
CA ALA A 31 15.93 5.65 -2.65
C ALA A 31 16.28 5.94 -1.19
N LYS A 32 15.94 7.16 -0.74
CA LYS A 32 15.83 7.52 0.68
C LYS A 32 14.40 7.28 1.12
N VAL A 33 14.22 6.36 2.07
CA VAL A 33 12.89 5.85 2.42
C VAL A 33 12.43 6.38 3.79
N VAL A 34 11.18 6.78 3.86
CA VAL A 34 10.48 7.09 5.11
C VAL A 34 9.38 6.07 5.31
N ILE A 35 9.48 5.25 6.34
CA ILE A 35 8.40 4.33 6.70
C ILE A 35 7.49 4.94 7.76
N ALA A 36 6.18 4.73 7.62
CA ALA A 36 5.18 5.10 8.62
C ALA A 36 4.52 3.85 9.21
N GLY A 37 4.53 3.71 10.52
CA GLY A 37 3.92 2.56 11.20
C GLY A 37 3.66 2.82 12.68
N ARG A 38 2.62 2.16 13.24
CA ARG A 38 2.19 2.36 14.63
C ARG A 38 3.17 1.75 15.66
N ARG A 39 3.81 0.62 15.30
CA ARG A 39 4.64 -0.16 16.21
C ARG A 39 6.09 0.33 16.14
N GLU A 40 6.50 1.12 17.13
CA GLU A 40 7.83 1.73 17.16
C GLU A 40 8.96 0.69 17.14
N ALA A 41 8.83 -0.39 17.92
CA ALA A 41 9.84 -1.46 17.97
C ALA A 41 10.04 -2.12 16.59
N GLU A 42 8.96 -2.36 15.85
CA GLU A 42 9.03 -2.94 14.50
C GLU A 42 9.60 -1.92 13.50
N ASN A 43 9.24 -0.65 13.63
CA ASN A 43 9.84 0.42 12.83
C ASN A 43 11.36 0.44 13.02
N ARG A 44 11.83 0.39 14.27
CA ARG A 44 13.26 0.41 14.61
C ARG A 44 14.01 -0.78 14.02
N LYS A 45 13.44 -2.00 14.12
CA LYS A 45 14.06 -3.20 13.52
C LYS A 45 14.31 -3.04 12.02
N VAL A 46 13.35 -2.50 11.28
CA VAL A 46 13.48 -2.29 9.83
C VAL A 46 14.51 -1.19 9.52
N VAL A 47 14.54 -0.12 10.31
CA VAL A 47 15.54 0.94 10.17
C VAL A 47 16.93 0.39 10.42
N ASP A 48 17.14 -0.35 11.50
CA ASP A 48 18.44 -0.94 11.85
C ASP A 48 18.91 -1.93 10.76
N GLU A 49 18.00 -2.79 10.27
CA GLU A 49 18.31 -3.75 9.21
C GLU A 49 18.78 -3.08 7.92
N ILE A 50 18.05 -2.06 7.46
CA ILE A 50 18.33 -1.38 6.19
C ILE A 50 19.59 -0.52 6.33
N THR A 51 19.74 0.17 7.46
CA THR A 51 20.94 0.99 7.74
C THR A 51 22.20 0.13 7.81
N ALA A 52 22.14 -1.06 8.40
CA ALA A 52 23.25 -2.01 8.43
C ALA A 52 23.70 -2.45 7.03
N LYS A 53 22.80 -2.37 6.04
CA LYS A 53 23.09 -2.65 4.61
C LYS A 53 23.49 -1.41 3.81
N GLY A 54 23.65 -0.26 4.47
CA GLY A 54 24.03 1.01 3.85
C GLY A 54 22.88 1.80 3.21
N GLY A 55 21.62 1.40 3.43
CA GLY A 55 20.46 2.12 2.93
C GLY A 55 20.12 3.36 3.78
N GLU A 56 19.56 4.40 3.15
CA GLU A 56 19.10 5.61 3.83
C GLU A 56 17.61 5.50 4.15
N ILE A 57 17.29 5.32 5.42
CA ILE A 57 15.93 5.13 5.89
C ILE A 57 15.67 5.87 7.21
N MET A 58 14.43 6.34 7.39
CA MET A 58 13.92 6.79 8.69
C MET A 58 12.50 6.26 8.91
N ALA A 59 12.08 6.26 10.17
CA ALA A 59 10.72 5.88 10.53
C ALA A 59 10.01 7.03 11.25
N VAL A 60 8.72 7.19 10.94
CA VAL A 60 7.79 8.05 11.67
C VAL A 60 6.74 7.15 12.33
N GLN A 61 6.68 7.18 13.66
CA GLN A 61 5.59 6.48 14.36
C GLN A 61 4.27 7.20 14.08
N ALA A 62 3.35 6.54 13.37
CA ALA A 62 2.09 7.14 12.93
C ALA A 62 0.96 6.12 12.86
N ASP A 63 -0.24 6.54 13.21
CA ASP A 63 -1.49 5.84 12.93
C ASP A 63 -2.16 6.51 11.73
N VAL A 64 -2.07 5.88 10.57
CA VAL A 64 -2.59 6.43 9.30
C VAL A 64 -4.11 6.55 9.26
N SER A 65 -4.85 5.98 10.23
CA SER A 65 -6.28 6.24 10.40
C SER A 65 -6.56 7.67 10.92
N LYS A 66 -5.52 8.35 11.42
CA LYS A 66 -5.59 9.71 11.95
C LYS A 66 -5.01 10.69 10.93
N ARG A 67 -5.85 11.63 10.53
CA ARG A 67 -5.48 12.67 9.56
C ARG A 67 -4.23 13.45 9.98
N GLU A 68 -4.13 13.79 11.27
CA GLU A 68 -3.03 14.57 11.83
C GLU A 68 -1.69 13.81 11.74
N ASP A 69 -1.72 12.50 11.95
CA ASP A 69 -0.53 11.65 11.81
C ASP A 69 -0.10 11.55 10.33
N CYS A 70 -1.04 11.41 9.39
CA CYS A 70 -0.74 11.44 7.97
C CYS A 70 -0.07 12.75 7.55
N LYS A 71 -0.59 13.89 8.02
CA LYS A 71 -0.01 15.20 7.77
C LYS A 71 1.41 15.30 8.34
N ARG A 72 1.61 14.84 9.58
CA ARG A 72 2.92 14.84 10.25
C ARG A 72 3.96 13.99 9.52
N VAL A 73 3.59 12.82 9.01
CA VAL A 73 4.51 11.98 8.20
C VAL A 73 5.02 12.76 6.98
N VAL A 74 4.14 13.46 6.28
CA VAL A 74 4.50 14.28 5.11
C VAL A 74 5.39 15.44 5.51
N GLU A 75 5.03 16.19 6.57
CA GLU A 75 5.79 17.34 7.06
C GLU A 75 7.20 16.94 7.51
N GLU A 76 7.35 15.84 8.28
CA GLU A 76 8.65 15.34 8.72
C GLU A 76 9.51 14.88 7.53
N THR A 77 8.90 14.23 6.53
CA THR A 77 9.61 13.85 5.30
C THR A 77 10.15 15.07 4.55
N VAL A 78 9.30 16.08 4.35
CA VAL A 78 9.70 17.31 3.64
C VAL A 78 10.74 18.09 4.45
N LYS A 79 10.58 18.17 5.77
CA LYS A 79 11.57 18.80 6.67
C LYS A 79 12.94 18.14 6.55
N LYS A 80 13.01 16.82 6.44
CA LYS A 80 14.26 16.06 6.37
C LYS A 80 14.90 16.09 4.98
N HIS A 81 14.08 15.94 3.93
CA HIS A 81 14.58 15.67 2.57
C HIS A 81 14.22 16.74 1.54
N GLY A 82 13.37 17.71 1.88
CA GLY A 82 13.01 18.84 1.02
C GLY A 82 11.92 18.55 -0.03
N ARG A 83 11.66 17.29 -0.36
CA ARG A 83 10.68 16.87 -1.38
C ARG A 83 10.14 15.47 -1.11
N ILE A 84 9.15 15.07 -1.92
CA ILE A 84 8.62 13.71 -1.96
C ILE A 84 8.44 13.33 -3.43
N ASP A 85 9.09 12.26 -3.87
CA ASP A 85 9.03 11.77 -5.25
C ASP A 85 8.07 10.58 -5.40
N VAL A 86 7.97 9.75 -4.35
CA VAL A 86 7.15 8.53 -4.36
C VAL A 86 6.33 8.42 -3.08
N LEU A 87 5.05 8.06 -3.22
CA LEU A 87 4.19 7.63 -2.12
C LEU A 87 3.72 6.20 -2.37
N VAL A 88 3.95 5.30 -1.41
CA VAL A 88 3.34 3.96 -1.40
C VAL A 88 2.33 3.88 -0.27
N ASN A 89 1.04 3.86 -0.61
CA ASN A 89 -0.06 3.64 0.31
C ASN A 89 -0.25 2.13 0.48
N ASN A 90 0.45 1.53 1.44
CA ASN A 90 0.42 0.09 1.69
C ASN A 90 -0.24 -0.28 3.04
N ALA A 91 -0.31 0.64 4.00
CA ALA A 91 -0.93 0.34 5.30
C ALA A 91 -2.38 -0.17 5.13
N GLY A 92 -2.71 -1.22 5.87
CA GLY A 92 -4.03 -1.82 5.87
C GLY A 92 -4.23 -2.76 7.06
N ILE A 93 -5.44 -3.28 7.21
CA ILE A 93 -5.77 -4.32 8.19
C ILE A 93 -6.36 -5.55 7.51
N ALA A 94 -6.26 -6.70 8.22
CA ALA A 94 -6.80 -7.95 7.71
C ALA A 94 -8.33 -7.88 7.56
N ASP A 95 -8.83 -8.49 6.50
CA ASP A 95 -10.26 -8.78 6.36
C ASP A 95 -10.69 -9.87 7.36
N ARG A 96 -11.98 -9.89 7.69
CA ARG A 96 -12.62 -10.94 8.49
C ARG A 96 -13.60 -11.79 7.69
N HIS A 97 -13.69 -11.58 6.39
CA HIS A 97 -14.68 -12.21 5.49
C HIS A 97 -16.11 -12.14 6.08
N LEU A 98 -16.48 -10.97 6.62
CA LEU A 98 -17.82 -10.78 7.16
C LEU A 98 -18.79 -10.41 6.03
N PRO A 99 -19.89 -11.17 5.84
CA PRO A 99 -20.98 -10.76 4.98
C PRO A 99 -21.72 -9.56 5.57
N ILE A 100 -22.54 -8.88 4.78
CA ILE A 100 -23.17 -7.60 5.16
C ILE A 100 -24.01 -7.70 6.44
N ASN A 101 -24.70 -8.81 6.65
CA ASN A 101 -25.58 -9.02 7.83
C ASN A 101 -24.82 -9.33 9.13
N LEU A 102 -23.51 -9.64 9.05
CA LEU A 102 -22.67 -9.92 10.20
C LEU A 102 -21.55 -8.90 10.42
N CYS A 103 -21.36 -8.00 9.47
CA CYS A 103 -20.40 -6.91 9.57
C CYS A 103 -20.97 -5.81 10.49
N THR A 104 -20.36 -5.59 11.65
CA THR A 104 -20.77 -4.49 12.54
C THR A 104 -20.34 -3.14 11.96
N GLU A 105 -21.10 -2.08 12.30
CA GLU A 105 -20.77 -0.70 11.89
C GLU A 105 -19.37 -0.31 12.37
N ASP A 106 -18.99 -0.65 13.61
CA ASP A 106 -17.68 -0.36 14.17
C ASP A 106 -16.55 -1.03 13.37
N TRP A 107 -16.75 -2.27 12.94
CA TRP A 107 -15.75 -2.97 12.12
C TRP A 107 -15.67 -2.36 10.73
N TYR A 108 -16.82 -2.06 10.11
CA TYR A 108 -16.87 -1.38 8.82
C TYR A 108 -16.12 -0.05 8.87
N ASP A 109 -16.42 0.79 9.86
CA ASP A 109 -15.79 2.08 10.10
C ASP A 109 -14.27 1.95 10.30
N GLN A 110 -13.84 0.95 11.07
CA GLN A 110 -12.42 0.71 11.31
C GLN A 110 -11.68 0.38 10.01
N VAL A 111 -12.24 -0.51 9.18
CA VAL A 111 -11.66 -0.86 7.88
C VAL A 111 -11.62 0.36 6.97
N VAL A 112 -12.71 1.10 6.84
CA VAL A 112 -12.77 2.31 6.01
C VAL A 112 -11.74 3.35 6.46
N LYS A 113 -11.59 3.58 7.78
CA LYS A 113 -10.62 4.54 8.32
C LYS A 113 -9.18 4.16 7.99
N ILE A 114 -8.85 2.86 8.03
CA ILE A 114 -7.47 2.40 7.82
C ILE A 114 -7.18 2.13 6.34
N ASP A 115 -8.05 1.41 5.62
CA ASP A 115 -7.77 0.94 4.26
C ASP A 115 -8.19 1.92 3.16
N GLN A 116 -9.06 2.90 3.49
CA GLN A 116 -9.55 3.88 2.52
C GLN A 116 -9.14 5.32 2.88
N TYR A 117 -9.49 5.82 4.08
CA TYR A 117 -9.20 7.21 4.44
C TYR A 117 -7.71 7.50 4.56
N SER A 118 -6.89 6.52 4.99
CA SER A 118 -5.44 6.69 5.01
C SER A 118 -4.89 7.01 3.62
N VAL A 119 -5.36 6.29 2.59
CA VAL A 119 -4.98 6.52 1.18
C VAL A 119 -5.37 7.92 0.74
N TYR A 120 -6.58 8.36 1.08
CA TYR A 120 -7.05 9.72 0.78
C TYR A 120 -6.18 10.78 1.47
N TYR A 121 -5.94 10.66 2.79
CA TYR A 121 -5.17 11.65 3.54
C TYR A 121 -3.72 11.74 3.06
N MET A 122 -3.05 10.60 2.95
CA MET A 122 -1.65 10.57 2.51
C MET A 122 -1.51 11.14 1.10
N SER A 123 -2.36 10.71 0.16
CA SER A 123 -2.33 11.22 -1.22
C SER A 123 -2.57 12.72 -1.26
N LYS A 124 -3.59 13.21 -0.54
CA LYS A 124 -3.91 14.64 -0.48
C LYS A 124 -2.71 15.49 -0.04
N TYR A 125 -2.05 15.11 1.06
CA TYR A 125 -0.95 15.91 1.59
C TYR A 125 0.32 15.79 0.76
N VAL A 126 0.61 14.61 0.20
CA VAL A 126 1.77 14.42 -0.67
C VAL A 126 1.60 15.16 -2.00
N LEU A 127 0.39 15.18 -2.57
CA LEU A 127 0.11 15.88 -3.82
C LEU A 127 0.40 17.38 -3.75
N GLU A 128 0.19 18.04 -2.60
CA GLU A 128 0.55 19.45 -2.41
C GLU A 128 2.06 19.72 -2.66
N HIS A 129 2.92 18.73 -2.44
CA HIS A 129 4.36 18.82 -2.67
C HIS A 129 4.75 18.35 -4.08
N MET A 130 4.10 17.28 -4.59
CA MET A 130 4.33 16.80 -5.94
C MET A 130 3.90 17.82 -7.00
N GLU A 131 2.80 18.56 -6.76
CA GLU A 131 2.36 19.67 -7.64
C GLU A 131 3.43 20.76 -7.77
N LYS A 132 4.02 21.17 -6.65
CA LYS A 132 5.12 22.16 -6.62
C LYS A 132 6.37 21.66 -7.33
N ALA A 133 6.65 20.36 -7.25
CA ALA A 133 7.77 19.72 -7.93
C ALA A 133 7.48 19.43 -9.42
N GLY A 134 6.20 19.46 -9.84
CA GLY A 134 5.75 19.16 -11.19
C GLY A 134 5.87 17.67 -11.58
N GLN A 135 6.16 16.79 -10.63
CA GLN A 135 6.32 15.34 -10.86
C GLN A 135 6.11 14.53 -9.59
N GLY A 136 5.79 13.25 -9.74
CA GLY A 136 5.65 12.30 -8.63
C GLY A 136 5.04 10.97 -9.05
N SER A 137 5.12 9.98 -8.17
CA SER A 137 4.46 8.70 -8.36
C SER A 137 3.76 8.27 -7.08
N ILE A 138 2.45 8.00 -7.18
CA ILE A 138 1.65 7.39 -6.12
C ILE A 138 1.37 5.94 -6.52
N VAL A 139 1.67 5.00 -5.61
CA VAL A 139 1.36 3.58 -5.78
C VAL A 139 0.47 3.16 -4.62
N ASN A 140 -0.75 2.77 -4.93
CA ASN A 140 -1.71 2.29 -3.93
C ASN A 140 -1.69 0.76 -3.89
N VAL A 141 -1.59 0.17 -2.70
CA VAL A 141 -1.73 -1.27 -2.53
C VAL A 141 -3.20 -1.57 -2.26
N SER A 142 -3.87 -2.01 -3.32
CA SER A 142 -5.25 -2.49 -3.31
C SER A 142 -5.29 -3.97 -2.88
N SER A 143 -6.08 -4.79 -3.55
CA SER A 143 -6.20 -6.24 -3.33
C SER A 143 -7.07 -6.86 -4.43
N ILE A 144 -6.94 -8.16 -4.66
CA ILE A 144 -7.97 -8.94 -5.40
C ILE A 144 -9.33 -8.83 -4.72
N GLY A 145 -9.37 -8.64 -3.39
CA GLY A 145 -10.60 -8.40 -2.63
C GLY A 145 -11.43 -7.21 -3.13
N SER A 146 -10.82 -6.25 -3.85
CA SER A 146 -11.52 -5.14 -4.50
C SER A 146 -12.55 -5.59 -5.56
N GLN A 147 -12.50 -6.85 -5.99
CA GLN A 147 -13.44 -7.46 -6.94
C GLN A 147 -14.67 -8.10 -6.26
N GLY A 148 -14.82 -7.93 -4.94
CA GLY A 148 -15.96 -8.47 -4.19
C GLY A 148 -15.74 -9.87 -3.64
N VAL A 149 -14.52 -10.41 -3.70
CA VAL A 149 -14.16 -11.76 -3.21
C VAL A 149 -13.57 -11.73 -1.81
N ALA A 150 -14.02 -10.79 -0.97
CA ALA A 150 -13.62 -10.62 0.43
C ALA A 150 -14.82 -10.11 1.24
N GLY A 151 -14.66 -9.87 2.55
CA GLY A 151 -15.71 -9.31 3.39
C GLY A 151 -16.15 -7.93 2.91
N ILE A 152 -17.41 -7.57 3.23
CA ILE A 152 -18.06 -6.37 2.68
C ILE A 152 -17.26 -5.08 2.93
N ALA A 153 -16.72 -4.89 4.13
CA ALA A 153 -15.98 -3.67 4.49
C ALA A 153 -14.67 -3.57 3.69
N TYR A 154 -13.92 -4.68 3.62
CA TYR A 154 -12.63 -4.72 2.94
C TYR A 154 -12.79 -4.57 1.42
N SER A 155 -13.75 -5.31 0.83
CA SER A 155 -14.05 -5.21 -0.61
C SER A 155 -14.44 -3.78 -0.99
N ALA A 156 -15.33 -3.15 -0.23
CA ALA A 156 -15.73 -1.76 -0.47
C ALA A 156 -14.55 -0.79 -0.35
N ALA A 157 -13.73 -0.90 0.69
CA ALA A 157 -12.57 -0.04 0.89
C ALA A 157 -11.54 -0.19 -0.23
N LYS A 158 -11.20 -1.42 -0.64
CA LYS A 158 -10.20 -1.67 -1.71
C LYS A 158 -10.75 -1.30 -3.10
N ALA A 159 -12.05 -1.46 -3.36
CA ALA A 159 -12.68 -0.93 -4.57
C ALA A 159 -12.64 0.62 -4.61
N ALA A 160 -12.85 1.27 -3.48
CA ALA A 160 -12.71 2.73 -3.36
C ALA A 160 -11.26 3.18 -3.64
N VAL A 161 -10.24 2.43 -3.20
CA VAL A 161 -8.83 2.69 -3.53
C VAL A 161 -8.59 2.63 -5.04
N ASN A 162 -9.17 1.64 -5.74
CA ASN A 162 -9.08 1.54 -7.20
C ASN A 162 -9.74 2.75 -7.89
N ALA A 163 -10.89 3.19 -7.39
CA ALA A 163 -11.57 4.39 -7.91
C ALA A 163 -10.75 5.66 -7.66
N MET A 164 -10.21 5.85 -6.46
CA MET A 164 -9.32 6.98 -6.13
C MET A 164 -8.06 6.98 -7.01
N THR A 165 -7.46 5.82 -7.28
CA THR A 165 -6.30 5.68 -8.17
C THR A 165 -6.59 6.25 -9.55
N LYS A 166 -7.71 5.85 -10.15
CA LYS A 166 -8.13 6.34 -11.48
C LYS A 166 -8.48 7.83 -11.47
N ASN A 167 -9.14 8.30 -10.41
CA ASN A 167 -9.54 9.70 -10.29
C ASN A 167 -8.32 10.62 -10.15
N ILE A 168 -7.35 10.29 -9.30
CA ILE A 168 -6.09 11.02 -9.17
C ILE A 168 -5.32 11.00 -10.51
N ALA A 169 -5.21 9.84 -11.16
CA ALA A 169 -4.56 9.73 -12.46
C ALA A 169 -5.20 10.63 -13.53
N LEU A 170 -6.53 10.70 -13.56
CA LEU A 170 -7.28 11.58 -14.46
C LEU A 170 -6.98 13.06 -14.17
N GLN A 171 -7.04 13.47 -12.90
CA GLN A 171 -6.78 14.84 -12.48
C GLN A 171 -5.38 15.31 -12.88
N TYR A 172 -4.38 14.44 -12.77
CA TYR A 172 -2.97 14.79 -13.00
C TYR A 172 -2.44 14.33 -14.37
N SER A 173 -3.29 13.79 -15.26
CA SER A 173 -2.89 13.32 -16.60
C SER A 173 -2.08 14.32 -17.44
N PRO A 174 -2.32 15.65 -17.34
CA PRO A 174 -1.52 16.65 -18.06
C PRO A 174 -0.14 16.91 -17.44
N THR A 175 0.18 16.27 -16.33
CA THR A 175 1.42 16.49 -15.58
C THR A 175 2.33 15.26 -15.63
N ARG A 176 3.44 15.30 -14.90
CA ARG A 176 4.30 14.13 -14.64
C ARG A 176 3.98 13.44 -13.32
N ILE A 177 2.81 13.71 -12.72
CA ILE A 177 2.33 13.01 -11.52
C ILE A 177 1.50 11.82 -11.97
N ARG A 178 1.88 10.63 -11.53
CA ARG A 178 1.21 9.36 -11.86
C ARG A 178 0.60 8.75 -10.63
N CYS A 179 -0.51 8.04 -10.79
CA CYS A 179 -1.14 7.28 -9.73
C CYS A 179 -1.56 5.92 -10.29
N ASN A 180 -1.02 4.84 -9.71
CA ASN A 180 -1.34 3.46 -10.09
C ASN A 180 -1.61 2.62 -8.83
N ALA A 181 -2.13 1.42 -9.01
CA ALA A 181 -2.34 0.48 -7.91
C ALA A 181 -1.81 -0.91 -8.26
N THR A 182 -1.32 -1.63 -7.25
CA THR A 182 -1.17 -3.08 -7.30
C THR A 182 -2.34 -3.72 -6.58
N GLY A 183 -2.78 -4.89 -7.05
CA GLY A 183 -3.81 -5.72 -6.43
C GLY A 183 -3.23 -7.06 -6.03
N PRO A 184 -2.62 -7.19 -4.84
CA PRO A 184 -2.08 -8.44 -4.36
C PRO A 184 -3.13 -9.56 -4.32
N GLY A 185 -2.73 -10.75 -4.77
CA GLY A 185 -3.40 -12.01 -4.50
C GLY A 185 -2.97 -12.60 -3.16
N PRO A 186 -3.19 -13.91 -2.96
CA PRO A 186 -2.70 -14.62 -1.79
C PRO A 186 -1.20 -14.40 -1.62
N THR A 187 -0.80 -13.76 -0.51
CA THR A 187 0.59 -13.40 -0.23
C THR A 187 0.83 -13.56 1.27
N PRO A 188 1.65 -14.53 1.72
CA PRO A 188 1.93 -14.74 3.12
C PRO A 188 2.55 -13.51 3.78
N THR A 189 1.86 -12.94 4.75
CA THR A 189 2.27 -11.76 5.50
C THR A 189 1.76 -11.85 6.94
N PRO A 190 2.30 -11.06 7.88
CA PRO A 190 1.71 -10.99 9.22
C PRO A 190 0.25 -10.54 9.26
N LEU A 191 -0.27 -9.94 8.17
CA LEU A 191 -1.65 -9.50 8.06
C LEU A 191 -2.63 -10.68 7.96
N ASN A 192 -2.21 -11.75 7.29
CA ASN A 192 -2.96 -12.99 7.09
C ASN A 192 -2.25 -14.20 7.74
N ALA A 193 -1.60 -13.98 8.88
CA ALA A 193 -1.08 -15.06 9.70
C ALA A 193 -2.22 -15.99 10.20
N PRO A 194 -1.95 -17.25 10.50
CA PRO A 194 -2.98 -18.22 10.91
C PRO A 194 -3.89 -17.72 12.04
N GLU A 195 -3.35 -16.90 12.95
CA GLU A 195 -4.10 -16.32 14.07
C GLU A 195 -5.18 -15.32 13.60
N ALA A 196 -5.04 -14.74 12.42
CA ALA A 196 -6.05 -13.84 11.86
C ALA A 196 -7.28 -14.62 11.39
N PHE A 197 -7.11 -15.86 10.94
CA PHE A 197 -8.21 -16.69 10.42
C PHE A 197 -9.25 -17.09 11.49
N GLN A 198 -8.90 -17.04 12.77
CA GLN A 198 -9.86 -17.28 13.86
C GLN A 198 -11.04 -16.29 13.87
N PHE A 199 -10.87 -15.12 13.23
CA PHE A 199 -11.90 -14.09 13.14
C PHE A 199 -12.70 -14.14 11.83
N PHE A 200 -12.36 -15.06 10.92
CA PHE A 200 -13.03 -15.18 9.64
C PHE A 200 -14.42 -15.79 9.79
N ASN A 201 -15.38 -15.24 9.07
CA ASN A 201 -16.61 -15.96 8.80
C ASN A 201 -16.31 -17.06 7.77
N LYS A 202 -16.18 -18.30 8.23
CA LYS A 202 -15.78 -19.44 7.38
C LYS A 202 -16.74 -19.67 6.21
N GLU A 203 -18.04 -19.59 6.45
CA GLU A 203 -19.06 -19.84 5.41
C GLU A 203 -18.92 -18.85 4.26
N PHE A 204 -18.74 -17.57 4.58
CA PHE A 204 -18.58 -16.55 3.55
C PHE A 204 -17.18 -16.57 2.94
N ALA A 205 -16.14 -16.91 3.68
CA ALA A 205 -14.80 -17.14 3.13
C ALA A 205 -14.81 -18.29 2.10
N ASP A 206 -15.47 -19.42 2.43
CA ASP A 206 -15.65 -20.55 1.51
C ASP A 206 -16.49 -20.14 0.27
N ALA A 207 -17.45 -19.24 0.43
CA ALA A 207 -18.21 -18.70 -0.71
C ALA A 207 -17.32 -17.84 -1.62
N CYS A 208 -16.52 -16.95 -1.07
CA CYS A 208 -15.56 -16.13 -1.83
C CYS A 208 -14.52 -16.99 -2.56
N ALA A 209 -14.02 -18.04 -1.90
CA ALA A 209 -13.03 -18.97 -2.45
C ALA A 209 -13.49 -19.71 -3.72
N ARG A 210 -14.81 -19.83 -3.94
CA ARG A 210 -15.36 -20.43 -5.19
C ARG A 210 -15.24 -19.53 -6.41
N HIS A 211 -14.88 -18.27 -6.23
CA HIS A 211 -14.73 -17.26 -7.30
C HIS A 211 -13.27 -16.92 -7.62
N ILE A 212 -12.34 -17.64 -7.01
CA ILE A 212 -10.89 -17.49 -7.23
C ILE A 212 -10.24 -18.87 -7.26
N ASP A 213 -9.17 -19.03 -8.02
CA ASP A 213 -8.42 -20.29 -8.06
C ASP A 213 -7.31 -20.31 -7.00
N LEU A 214 -7.60 -20.91 -5.85
CA LEU A 214 -6.64 -21.10 -4.76
C LEU A 214 -5.69 -22.28 -4.96
N THR A 215 -5.75 -23.00 -6.08
CA THR A 215 -4.78 -24.07 -6.42
C THR A 215 -3.51 -23.49 -7.04
N LEU A 216 -3.55 -22.22 -7.47
CA LEU A 216 -2.41 -21.50 -8.01
C LEU A 216 -1.42 -21.08 -6.91
N PRO A 217 -0.15 -20.88 -7.24
CA PRO A 217 0.86 -20.48 -6.26
C PRO A 217 0.51 -19.15 -5.56
N GLU A 218 0.84 -19.06 -4.28
CA GLU A 218 0.85 -17.76 -3.58
C GLU A 218 2.01 -16.90 -4.10
N SER A 219 1.82 -15.59 -4.14
CA SER A 219 2.89 -14.64 -4.42
C SER A 219 3.78 -14.44 -3.18
N HIS A 220 5.05 -14.13 -3.38
CA HIS A 220 5.92 -13.67 -2.31
C HIS A 220 5.81 -12.15 -2.13
N VAL A 221 6.21 -11.64 -0.96
CA VAL A 221 6.21 -10.19 -0.70
C VAL A 221 7.15 -9.43 -1.62
N GLU A 222 8.19 -10.10 -2.11
CA GLU A 222 9.15 -9.59 -3.07
C GLU A 222 8.52 -9.38 -4.46
N ASP A 223 7.62 -10.27 -4.92
CA ASP A 223 6.88 -10.13 -6.18
C ASP A 223 6.01 -8.86 -6.15
N GLN A 224 5.35 -8.64 -5.01
CA GLN A 224 4.55 -7.43 -4.80
C GLN A 224 5.43 -6.18 -4.78
N ALA A 225 6.59 -6.23 -4.11
CA ALA A 225 7.53 -5.12 -4.04
C ALA A 225 8.09 -4.74 -5.43
N GLU A 226 8.38 -5.71 -6.29
CA GLU A 226 8.84 -5.44 -7.67
C GLU A 226 7.74 -4.77 -8.52
N ALA A 227 6.49 -5.18 -8.39
CA ALA A 227 5.38 -4.52 -9.07
C ALA A 227 5.19 -3.07 -8.57
N ILE A 228 5.34 -2.83 -7.27
CA ILE A 228 5.31 -1.49 -6.68
C ILE A 228 6.49 -0.66 -7.21
N LEU A 229 7.69 -1.22 -7.26
CA LEU A 229 8.88 -0.56 -7.79
C LEU A 229 8.73 -0.20 -9.28
N TYR A 230 8.11 -1.07 -10.08
CA TYR A 230 7.80 -0.75 -11.48
C TYR A 230 6.99 0.54 -11.57
N PHE A 231 5.90 0.66 -10.81
CA PHE A 231 5.08 1.88 -10.83
C PHE A 231 5.78 3.09 -10.19
N ALA A 232 6.61 2.88 -9.18
CA ALA A 232 7.35 3.96 -8.51
C ALA A 232 8.42 4.58 -9.42
N SER A 233 9.05 3.78 -10.27
CA SER A 233 10.20 4.17 -11.10
C SER A 233 9.81 4.87 -12.41
N ASP A 234 10.79 5.51 -13.05
CA ASP A 234 10.63 6.17 -14.35
C ASP A 234 10.46 5.16 -15.51
N VAL A 235 10.66 3.86 -15.28
CA VAL A 235 10.36 2.80 -16.27
C VAL A 235 8.88 2.84 -16.66
N SER A 236 7.99 3.17 -15.73
CA SER A 236 6.55 3.29 -15.96
C SER A 236 6.08 4.72 -16.24
N LYS A 237 6.95 5.61 -16.74
CA LYS A 237 6.64 7.05 -16.95
C LYS A 237 5.41 7.34 -17.82
N ALA A 238 5.01 6.41 -18.67
CA ALA A 238 3.83 6.51 -19.53
C ALA A 238 2.59 5.78 -18.97
N VAL A 239 2.69 5.23 -17.74
CA VAL A 239 1.64 4.42 -17.13
C VAL A 239 1.01 5.15 -15.95
N THR A 240 -0.29 5.45 -16.04
CA THR A 240 -1.08 6.04 -14.96
C THR A 240 -2.51 5.51 -14.99
N GLY A 241 -3.19 5.45 -13.85
CA GLY A 241 -4.57 4.98 -13.72
C GLY A 241 -4.74 3.47 -13.80
N GLN A 242 -3.66 2.69 -13.77
CA GLN A 242 -3.71 1.24 -13.90
C GLN A 242 -3.82 0.55 -12.54
N ILE A 243 -4.52 -0.59 -12.54
CA ILE A 243 -4.55 -1.53 -11.43
C ILE A 243 -3.93 -2.84 -11.95
N LEU A 244 -2.76 -3.20 -11.43
CA LEU A 244 -2.05 -4.43 -11.77
C LEU A 244 -2.30 -5.48 -10.70
N TYR A 245 -3.03 -6.53 -11.03
CA TYR A 245 -3.16 -7.69 -10.13
C TYR A 245 -1.89 -8.53 -10.20
N VAL A 246 -1.34 -8.85 -9.03
CA VAL A 246 -0.13 -9.66 -8.85
C VAL A 246 -0.53 -10.88 -8.03
N ASP A 247 -1.09 -11.87 -8.72
CA ASP A 247 -1.89 -12.93 -8.12
C ASP A 247 -1.75 -14.30 -8.83
N HIS A 248 -0.75 -14.47 -9.69
CA HIS A 248 -0.56 -15.67 -10.52
C HIS A 248 -1.79 -16.06 -11.35
N GLY A 249 -2.72 -15.12 -11.62
CA GLY A 249 -3.94 -15.40 -12.36
C GLY A 249 -5.09 -15.94 -11.50
N THR A 250 -4.96 -15.92 -10.17
CA THR A 250 -5.98 -16.38 -9.21
C THR A 250 -7.39 -15.81 -9.48
N THR A 251 -7.47 -14.60 -10.06
CA THR A 251 -8.75 -13.91 -10.34
C THR A 251 -9.16 -13.92 -11.81
N LEU A 252 -8.55 -14.74 -12.65
CA LEU A 252 -8.88 -14.80 -14.09
C LEU A 252 -10.03 -15.77 -14.43
N TYR A 253 -10.56 -16.53 -13.45
CA TYR A 253 -11.52 -17.62 -13.67
C TYR A 253 -12.86 -17.38 -12.96
#